data_06991b64de1057497f642ffe013916e0
#
_entry.id   06991b64de1057497f642ffe013916e0
#
_cell.length_a   1.000
_cell.length_b   1.000
_cell.length_c   1.000
_cell.angle_alpha   90.00
_cell.angle_beta   90.00
_cell.angle_gamma   90.00
#
_symmetry.space_group_name_H-M   'P 1'
#
loop_
_entity.id
_entity.type
_entity.pdbx_description
1 polymer ?
#
loop_
_entity_poly.entity_id
_entity_poly.type
_entity_poly.pdbx_seq_one_letter_code
_entity_poly.pdbx_strand_id
1 'polypeptide(L)'
;RATFAPSIAPVLATMPLPNAPFIPQGSSTPDPNRGIYSAQRDAKLREDTGSVKIDFLHTDKSQFSFRYNINDSKTDVPYGVASDQIAPAKLRVQLFKASHTYTLSGTSVNEFAFGINHNFTDVGAGPSTLPRFDLSFVDQALATPGPAQFAQIRTGAVYHFLDTFSFVRGNHSMKAGVDVRFNRRDAESKVQETLTFFG
;
A
#
# COMPACT_ATOMS: atom_id res chain seq x y z
N ARG A 1 10.68 -39.70 17.05
CA ARG A 1 11.01 -38.28 16.93
C ARG A 1 11.86 -38.11 15.68
N ALA A 2 11.41 -37.33 14.71
CA ALA A 2 12.24 -37.00 13.56
C ALA A 2 13.48 -36.25 14.08
N THR A 3 14.65 -36.75 13.78
CA THR A 3 15.93 -36.10 14.08
C THR A 3 16.22 -35.12 12.95
N PHE A 4 16.01 -33.84 13.20
CA PHE A 4 16.38 -32.79 12.25
C PHE A 4 17.90 -32.60 12.23
N ALA A 5 18.44 -32.20 11.08
CA ALA A 5 19.85 -31.82 10.99
C ALA A 5 20.17 -30.71 12.00
N PRO A 6 21.33 -30.78 12.68
CA PRO A 6 21.70 -29.77 13.69
C PRO A 6 21.69 -28.33 13.17
N SER A 7 21.93 -28.15 11.87
CA SER A 7 21.92 -26.85 11.20
C SER A 7 20.55 -26.15 11.16
N ILE A 8 19.46 -26.91 11.26
CA ILE A 8 18.09 -26.35 11.25
C ILE A 8 17.58 -26.00 12.66
N ALA A 9 18.26 -26.46 13.70
CA ALA A 9 17.85 -26.22 15.10
C ALA A 9 17.64 -24.74 15.44
N PRO A 10 18.47 -23.79 15.01
CA PRO A 10 18.25 -22.36 15.27
C PRO A 10 16.95 -21.84 14.64
N VAL A 11 16.59 -22.34 13.47
CA VAL A 11 15.34 -21.96 12.78
C VAL A 11 14.14 -22.53 13.54
N LEU A 12 14.20 -23.79 13.93
CA LEU A 12 13.12 -24.44 14.71
C LEU A 12 12.94 -23.80 16.08
N ALA A 13 13.99 -23.28 16.68
CA ALA A 13 13.91 -22.57 17.96
C ALA A 13 13.13 -21.25 17.91
N THR A 14 12.99 -20.66 16.73
CA THR A 14 12.18 -19.43 16.54
C THR A 14 10.70 -19.74 16.31
N MET A 15 10.34 -20.99 16.07
CA MET A 15 8.97 -21.39 15.84
C MET A 15 8.26 -21.65 17.16
N PRO A 16 7.05 -21.11 17.34
CA PRO A 16 6.24 -21.40 18.51
C PRO A 16 5.80 -22.87 18.50
N LEU A 17 5.66 -23.42 19.69
CA LEU A 17 5.10 -24.76 19.83
C LEU A 17 3.61 -24.75 19.49
N PRO A 18 3.08 -25.86 18.91
CA PRO A 18 1.66 -26.02 18.68
C PRO A 18 0.86 -25.85 19.97
N ASN A 19 -0.28 -25.19 19.88
CA ASN A 19 -1.20 -24.98 21.01
C ASN A 19 -2.55 -25.69 20.84
N ALA A 20 -2.73 -26.42 19.73
CA ALA A 20 -3.88 -27.26 19.46
C ALA A 20 -3.47 -28.54 18.68
N PRO A 21 -4.19 -29.67 18.85
CA PRO A 21 -3.95 -30.89 18.08
C PRO A 21 -4.38 -30.70 16.62
N PHE A 22 -3.65 -31.31 15.71
CA PHE A 22 -4.06 -31.43 14.32
C PHE A 22 -4.81 -32.76 14.13
N ILE A 23 -6.06 -32.71 13.67
CA ILE A 23 -6.89 -33.89 13.35
C ILE A 23 -6.99 -33.97 11.83
N PRO A 24 -6.43 -35.04 11.20
CA PRO A 24 -6.55 -35.21 9.76
C PRO A 24 -8.01 -35.37 9.32
N GLN A 25 -8.32 -34.92 8.11
CA GLN A 25 -9.65 -35.02 7.55
C GLN A 25 -10.07 -36.50 7.47
N GLY A 26 -11.26 -36.83 7.98
CA GLY A 26 -11.78 -38.18 8.04
C GLY A 26 -11.26 -39.04 9.21
N SER A 27 -10.47 -38.45 10.11
CA SER A 27 -9.99 -39.10 11.35
C SER A 27 -10.67 -38.47 12.56
N SER A 28 -10.85 -39.26 13.63
CA SER A 28 -11.20 -38.77 14.95
C SER A 28 -10.01 -38.66 15.91
N THR A 29 -8.83 -39.08 15.46
CA THR A 29 -7.62 -39.18 16.28
C THR A 29 -6.62 -38.12 15.87
N PRO A 30 -6.05 -37.36 16.81
CA PRO A 30 -4.97 -36.39 16.53
C PRO A 30 -3.73 -37.07 15.94
N ASP A 31 -3.10 -36.39 14.98
CA ASP A 31 -1.80 -36.84 14.46
C ASP A 31 -0.71 -36.54 15.54
N PRO A 32 0.04 -37.55 16.00
CA PRO A 32 1.05 -37.34 17.02
C PRO A 32 2.27 -36.52 16.57
N ASN A 33 2.44 -36.36 15.26
CA ASN A 33 3.56 -35.62 14.67
C ASN A 33 3.20 -34.22 14.16
N ARG A 34 1.92 -33.85 14.25
CA ARG A 34 1.41 -32.57 13.76
C ARG A 34 0.63 -31.83 14.85
N GLY A 35 0.76 -30.53 14.85
CA GLY A 35 -0.01 -29.66 15.72
C GLY A 35 -0.34 -28.36 15.00
N ILE A 36 -1.38 -27.71 15.47
CA ILE A 36 -1.79 -26.38 15.01
C ILE A 36 -1.23 -25.34 15.98
N TYR A 37 -0.62 -24.31 15.44
CA TYR A 37 -0.35 -23.08 16.18
C TYR A 37 -1.34 -22.01 15.72
N SER A 38 -2.08 -21.46 16.66
CA SER A 38 -2.98 -20.34 16.43
C SER A 38 -2.70 -19.23 17.44
N ALA A 39 -2.49 -18.03 16.95
CA ALA A 39 -2.28 -16.85 17.77
C ALA A 39 -3.02 -15.65 17.17
N GLN A 40 -3.55 -14.82 18.05
CA GLN A 40 -4.09 -13.52 17.68
C GLN A 40 -3.03 -12.47 17.95
N ARG A 41 -2.77 -11.61 16.96
CA ARG A 41 -1.80 -10.52 17.06
C ARG A 41 -2.42 -9.24 16.53
N ASP A 42 -2.10 -8.13 17.17
CA ASP A 42 -2.65 -6.84 16.79
C ASP A 42 -1.92 -6.27 15.56
N ALA A 43 -2.68 -5.85 14.56
CA ALA A 43 -2.21 -4.99 13.50
C ALA A 43 -2.28 -3.53 13.98
N LYS A 44 -1.21 -2.77 13.74
CA LYS A 44 -1.16 -1.35 14.10
C LYS A 44 -1.31 -0.52 12.83
N LEU A 45 -2.23 0.44 12.88
CA LEU A 45 -2.41 1.44 11.84
C LEU A 45 -2.35 2.83 12.49
N ARG A 46 -1.54 3.70 11.91
CA ARG A 46 -1.57 5.14 12.17
C ARG A 46 -1.76 5.87 10.86
N GLU A 47 -2.69 6.81 10.85
CA GLU A 47 -2.99 7.64 9.70
C GLU A 47 -3.15 9.09 10.14
N ASP A 48 -2.40 9.97 9.50
CA ASP A 48 -2.43 11.41 9.73
C ASP A 48 -2.85 12.10 8.43
N THR A 49 -3.93 12.89 8.48
CA THR A 49 -4.46 13.60 7.31
C THR A 49 -4.52 15.09 7.56
N GLY A 50 -4.08 15.87 6.59
CA GLY A 50 -4.16 17.33 6.63
C GLY A 50 -4.70 17.91 5.32
N SER A 51 -5.41 19.04 5.41
CA SER A 51 -5.95 19.76 4.26
C SER A 51 -5.90 21.26 4.50
N VAL A 52 -5.45 21.99 3.47
CA VAL A 52 -5.50 23.46 3.43
C VAL A 52 -6.13 23.89 2.12
N LYS A 53 -7.04 24.87 2.20
CA LYS A 53 -7.65 25.52 1.03
C LYS A 53 -7.55 27.03 1.17
N ILE A 54 -7.20 27.70 0.09
CA ILE A 54 -7.13 29.15 0.00
C ILE A 54 -7.89 29.57 -1.26
N ASP A 55 -8.88 30.44 -1.09
CA ASP A 55 -9.58 31.08 -2.18
C ASP A 55 -9.19 32.57 -2.20
N PHE A 56 -8.78 33.05 -3.36
CA PHE A 56 -8.34 34.43 -3.55
C PHE A 56 -9.13 35.09 -4.67
N LEU A 57 -9.89 36.12 -4.34
CA LEU A 57 -10.59 36.96 -5.27
C LEU A 57 -9.66 38.10 -5.69
N HIS A 58 -9.12 38.01 -6.90
CA HIS A 58 -8.22 39.02 -7.44
C HIS A 58 -9.01 40.22 -7.96
N THR A 59 -10.10 39.97 -8.68
CA THR A 59 -11.08 40.97 -9.15
C THR A 59 -12.45 40.34 -9.15
N ASP A 60 -13.52 41.10 -9.36
CA ASP A 60 -14.89 40.61 -9.49
C ASP A 60 -15.05 39.56 -10.62
N LYS A 61 -14.07 39.51 -11.54
CA LYS A 61 -14.08 38.58 -12.68
C LYS A 61 -13.03 37.47 -12.55
N SER A 62 -12.11 37.54 -11.60
CA SER A 62 -10.95 36.67 -11.53
C SER A 62 -10.79 36.09 -10.14
N GLN A 63 -10.98 34.77 -10.02
CA GLN A 63 -10.89 34.02 -8.78
C GLN A 63 -9.86 32.89 -8.91
N PHE A 64 -8.98 32.78 -7.95
CA PHE A 64 -8.05 31.66 -7.79
C PHE A 64 -8.46 30.80 -6.59
N SER A 65 -8.26 29.50 -6.73
CA SER A 65 -8.44 28.55 -5.64
C SER A 65 -7.23 27.62 -5.59
N PHE A 66 -6.67 27.45 -4.41
CA PHE A 66 -5.56 26.54 -4.15
C PHE A 66 -5.98 25.54 -3.08
N ARG A 67 -5.65 24.28 -3.30
CA ARG A 67 -5.90 23.23 -2.31
C ARG A 67 -4.70 22.30 -2.23
N TYR A 68 -4.31 21.99 -1.01
CA TYR A 68 -3.34 20.97 -0.72
C TYR A 68 -3.90 19.98 0.30
N ASN A 69 -3.76 18.68 0.01
CA ASN A 69 -4.11 17.62 0.93
C ASN A 69 -2.90 16.70 1.07
N ILE A 70 -2.68 16.22 2.27
CA ILE A 70 -1.69 15.20 2.59
C ILE A 70 -2.33 14.12 3.43
N ASN A 71 -2.00 12.87 3.11
CA ASN A 71 -2.27 11.70 3.91
C ASN A 71 -0.95 10.95 4.12
N ASP A 72 -0.61 10.64 5.35
CA ASP A 72 0.56 9.86 5.75
C ASP A 72 0.09 8.68 6.61
N SER A 73 0.29 7.47 6.13
CA SER A 73 -0.17 6.25 6.79
C SER A 73 0.99 5.30 7.01
N LYS A 74 1.01 4.68 8.18
CA LYS A 74 1.95 3.62 8.57
C LYS A 74 1.16 2.45 9.13
N THR A 75 1.48 1.26 8.65
CA THR A 75 0.83 0.03 9.06
C THR A 75 1.88 -1.01 9.39
N ASP A 76 1.72 -1.69 10.53
CA ASP A 76 2.49 -2.85 10.90
C ASP A 76 1.52 -4.03 11.00
N VAL A 77 1.58 -4.94 10.02
CA VAL A 77 0.72 -6.11 9.95
C VAL A 77 1.51 -7.35 10.35
N PRO A 78 1.16 -8.02 11.44
CA PRO A 78 1.74 -9.31 11.77
C PRO A 78 1.44 -10.35 10.69
N TYR A 79 2.43 -11.14 10.33
CA TYR A 79 2.26 -12.25 9.41
C TYR A 79 3.11 -13.44 9.88
N GLY A 80 2.92 -14.60 9.23
CA GLY A 80 3.68 -15.80 9.56
C GLY A 80 3.42 -16.32 10.98
N VAL A 81 4.31 -17.17 11.45
CA VAL A 81 4.17 -17.88 12.74
C VAL A 81 5.10 -17.36 13.84
N ALA A 82 6.21 -16.75 13.48
CA ALA A 82 7.15 -16.18 14.46
C ALA A 82 6.63 -14.84 14.99
N SER A 83 6.86 -14.57 16.27
CA SER A 83 6.32 -13.38 16.95
C SER A 83 6.89 -12.06 16.44
N ASP A 84 8.07 -12.09 15.83
CA ASP A 84 8.79 -10.93 15.28
C ASP A 84 8.45 -10.65 13.81
N GLN A 85 7.64 -11.50 13.18
CA GLN A 85 7.29 -11.33 11.76
C GLN A 85 6.24 -10.23 11.59
N ILE A 86 6.67 -9.10 11.05
CA ILE A 86 5.84 -7.93 10.76
C ILE A 86 6.07 -7.51 9.30
N ALA A 87 5.00 -7.17 8.60
CA ALA A 87 5.04 -6.53 7.29
C ALA A 87 4.73 -5.03 7.47
N PRO A 88 5.75 -4.16 7.58
CA PRO A 88 5.53 -2.73 7.66
C PRO A 88 5.16 -2.18 6.30
N ALA A 89 4.21 -1.27 6.27
CA ALA A 89 3.88 -0.52 5.06
C ALA A 89 3.78 0.98 5.39
N LYS A 90 4.26 1.80 4.47
CA LYS A 90 4.13 3.25 4.51
C LYS A 90 3.45 3.71 3.22
N LEU A 91 2.46 4.56 3.38
CA LEU A 91 1.79 5.21 2.27
C LEU A 91 1.76 6.72 2.52
N ARG A 92 2.20 7.49 1.53
CA ARG A 92 2.03 8.95 1.53
C ARG A 92 1.37 9.36 0.24
N VAL A 93 0.26 10.09 0.36
CA VAL A 93 -0.45 10.68 -0.76
C VAL A 93 -0.49 12.18 -0.59
N GLN A 94 -0.10 12.90 -1.61
CA GLN A 94 -0.12 14.36 -1.66
C GLN A 94 -0.90 14.81 -2.89
N LEU A 95 -1.86 15.70 -2.68
CA LEU A 95 -2.69 16.28 -3.71
C LEU A 95 -2.55 17.78 -3.67
N PHE A 96 -2.12 18.35 -4.77
CA PHE A 96 -2.16 19.79 -4.99
C PHE A 96 -3.11 20.11 -6.14
N LYS A 97 -3.94 21.13 -5.99
CA LYS A 97 -4.77 21.68 -7.03
C LYS A 97 -4.71 23.20 -6.99
N ALA A 98 -4.46 23.79 -8.14
CA ALA A 98 -4.65 25.22 -8.41
C ALA A 98 -5.72 25.37 -9.48
N SER A 99 -6.64 26.33 -9.32
CA SER A 99 -7.63 26.64 -10.35
C SER A 99 -7.82 28.16 -10.43
N HIS A 100 -8.15 28.59 -11.63
CA HIS A 100 -8.48 29.96 -11.96
C HIS A 100 -9.81 29.99 -12.71
N THR A 101 -10.77 30.72 -12.17
CA THR A 101 -12.04 31.00 -12.83
C THR A 101 -12.01 32.45 -13.28
N TYR A 102 -12.24 32.67 -14.58
CA TYR A 102 -12.27 34.00 -15.18
C TYR A 102 -13.58 34.24 -15.92
N THR A 103 -14.31 35.24 -15.45
CA THR A 103 -15.56 35.71 -16.08
C THR A 103 -15.20 36.69 -17.18
N LEU A 104 -15.20 36.25 -18.43
CA LEU A 104 -14.89 37.10 -19.58
C LEU A 104 -16.00 38.11 -19.84
N SER A 105 -17.25 37.66 -19.72
CA SER A 105 -18.44 38.49 -19.92
C SER A 105 -19.62 37.95 -19.08
N GLY A 106 -20.77 38.64 -19.11
CA GLY A 106 -22.01 38.13 -18.48
C GLY A 106 -22.51 36.78 -19.05
N THR A 107 -21.95 36.35 -20.18
CA THR A 107 -22.36 35.14 -20.88
C THR A 107 -21.23 34.15 -21.09
N SER A 108 -20.03 34.42 -20.61
CA SER A 108 -18.88 33.53 -20.87
C SER A 108 -17.92 33.47 -19.68
N VAL A 109 -17.51 32.24 -19.33
CA VAL A 109 -16.60 31.90 -18.23
C VAL A 109 -15.56 30.91 -18.73
N ASN A 110 -14.32 31.12 -18.35
CA ASN A 110 -13.24 30.14 -18.50
C ASN A 110 -12.84 29.61 -17.13
N GLU A 111 -12.64 28.32 -17.02
CA GLU A 111 -12.14 27.63 -15.84
C GLU A 111 -10.91 26.82 -16.20
N PHE A 112 -9.74 27.25 -15.74
CA PHE A 112 -8.50 26.49 -15.83
C PHE A 112 -8.19 25.81 -14.50
N ALA A 113 -7.72 24.58 -14.53
CA ALA A 113 -7.25 23.87 -13.34
C ALA A 113 -5.98 23.07 -13.65
N PHE A 114 -5.07 23.10 -12.70
CA PHE A 114 -3.88 22.27 -12.66
C PHE A 114 -3.86 21.48 -11.37
N GLY A 115 -3.55 20.19 -11.46
CA GLY A 115 -3.46 19.28 -10.32
C GLY A 115 -2.22 18.41 -10.37
N ILE A 116 -1.69 18.09 -9.21
CA ILE A 116 -0.66 17.08 -9.02
C ILE A 116 -1.16 16.10 -7.96
N ASN A 117 -1.16 14.82 -8.30
CA ASN A 117 -1.31 13.74 -7.34
C ASN A 117 0.03 13.00 -7.26
N HIS A 118 0.67 13.03 -6.11
CA HIS A 118 1.89 12.29 -5.85
C HIS A 118 1.61 11.22 -4.80
N ASN A 119 1.97 9.97 -5.11
CA ASN A 119 1.87 8.87 -4.18
C ASN A 119 3.23 8.21 -3.98
N PHE A 120 3.48 7.82 -2.75
CA PHE A 120 4.64 7.04 -2.34
C PHE A 120 4.13 5.85 -1.53
N THR A 121 4.59 4.66 -1.89
CA THR A 121 4.28 3.41 -1.17
C THR A 121 5.58 2.68 -0.92
N ASP A 122 5.84 2.34 0.32
CA ASP A 122 6.96 1.49 0.74
C ASP A 122 6.38 0.32 1.54
N VAL A 123 6.41 -0.86 0.93
CA VAL A 123 6.04 -2.11 1.59
C VAL A 123 7.32 -2.85 1.93
N GLY A 124 7.69 -2.79 3.20
CA GLY A 124 8.92 -3.40 3.69
C GLY A 124 8.80 -4.91 3.88
N ALA A 125 9.94 -5.57 3.85
CA ALA A 125 10.02 -6.99 4.19
C ALA A 125 9.91 -7.27 5.69
N GLY A 126 9.95 -6.23 6.51
CA GLY A 126 10.00 -6.31 7.97
C GLY A 126 11.39 -6.67 8.50
N PRO A 127 11.66 -6.36 9.77
CA PRO A 127 12.85 -6.84 10.43
C PRO A 127 12.75 -8.35 10.61
N SER A 128 13.84 -9.05 10.31
CA SER A 128 13.99 -10.47 10.65
C SER A 128 15.45 -10.77 10.85
N THR A 129 15.75 -11.50 11.89
CA THR A 129 17.10 -12.01 12.18
C THR A 129 17.43 -13.26 11.37
N LEU A 130 16.40 -13.86 10.75
CA LEU A 130 16.52 -15.05 9.94
C LEU A 130 16.30 -14.72 8.47
N PRO A 131 17.06 -15.37 7.56
CA PRO A 131 16.69 -15.37 6.17
C PRO A 131 15.31 -16.05 5.98
N ARG A 132 14.68 -15.79 4.85
CA ARG A 132 13.43 -16.47 4.50
C ARG A 132 13.71 -17.95 4.21
N PHE A 133 12.99 -18.82 4.87
CA PHE A 133 12.99 -20.24 4.59
C PHE A 133 11.57 -20.69 4.24
N ASP A 134 11.42 -21.43 3.15
CA ASP A 134 10.19 -22.13 2.83
C ASP A 134 10.33 -23.55 3.35
N LEU A 135 9.67 -23.84 4.47
CA LEU A 135 9.59 -25.18 5.02
C LEU A 135 8.40 -25.89 4.40
N SER A 136 8.66 -26.79 3.49
CA SER A 136 7.65 -27.66 2.90
C SER A 136 8.03 -29.11 3.17
N PHE A 137 7.08 -29.91 3.65
CA PHE A 137 7.17 -31.36 3.69
C PHE A 137 6.18 -31.91 2.69
N VAL A 138 6.56 -33.00 2.05
CA VAL A 138 6.00 -33.75 0.94
C VAL A 138 4.60 -33.37 0.42
N ASP A 139 3.72 -32.74 1.21
CA ASP A 139 2.39 -32.32 0.79
C ASP A 139 1.86 -31.02 1.40
N GLN A 140 2.61 -30.30 2.22
CA GLN A 140 2.13 -29.05 2.85
C GLN A 140 3.25 -28.05 3.17
N ALA A 141 3.04 -26.80 2.81
CA ALA A 141 3.82 -25.70 3.33
C ALA A 141 3.52 -25.52 4.83
N LEU A 142 4.50 -25.75 5.70
CA LEU A 142 4.31 -25.69 7.14
C LEU A 142 4.44 -24.28 7.71
N ALA A 143 5.45 -23.56 7.30
CA ALA A 143 5.72 -22.22 7.76
C ALA A 143 6.79 -21.56 6.88
N THR A 144 6.75 -20.24 6.81
CA THR A 144 7.76 -19.46 6.12
C THR A 144 8.36 -18.49 7.14
N PRO A 145 9.38 -18.94 7.95
CA PRO A 145 10.10 -18.02 8.81
C PRO A 145 10.92 -17.03 7.99
N GLY A 146 11.28 -15.91 8.59
CA GLY A 146 12.02 -14.86 7.93
C GLY A 146 11.14 -13.70 7.47
N PRO A 147 11.69 -12.74 6.73
CA PRO A 147 10.99 -11.52 6.35
C PRO A 147 9.81 -11.79 5.42
N ALA A 148 8.83 -10.91 5.45
CA ALA A 148 7.69 -10.91 4.52
C ALA A 148 8.18 -10.87 3.06
N GLN A 149 7.24 -11.12 2.16
CA GLN A 149 7.50 -11.05 0.73
C GLN A 149 8.24 -9.76 0.31
N PHE A 150 8.68 -9.73 -0.91
CA PHE A 150 9.45 -8.69 -1.58
C PHE A 150 9.17 -7.27 -1.07
N ALA A 151 10.19 -6.61 -0.55
CA ALA A 151 10.12 -5.18 -0.33
C ALA A 151 9.87 -4.46 -1.66
N GLN A 152 8.91 -3.56 -1.66
CA GLN A 152 8.51 -2.81 -2.85
C GLN A 152 8.42 -1.34 -2.53
N ILE A 153 9.16 -0.53 -3.28
CA ILE A 153 9.04 0.92 -3.24
C ILE A 153 8.41 1.37 -4.55
N ARG A 154 7.33 2.13 -4.45
CA ARG A 154 6.62 2.67 -5.61
C ARG A 154 6.40 4.15 -5.41
N THR A 155 6.77 4.91 -6.43
CA THR A 155 6.50 6.35 -6.51
C THR A 155 5.71 6.62 -7.76
N GLY A 156 4.64 7.38 -7.63
CA GLY A 156 3.80 7.77 -8.75
C GLY A 156 3.46 9.25 -8.70
N ALA A 157 3.38 9.87 -9.86
CA ALA A 157 2.89 11.24 -10.01
C ALA A 157 1.93 11.31 -11.20
N VAL A 158 0.80 11.98 -10.99
CA VAL A 158 -0.16 12.34 -12.03
C VAL A 158 -0.23 13.84 -12.11
N TYR A 159 0.13 14.40 -13.25
CA TYR A 159 -0.05 15.81 -13.58
C TYR A 159 -1.31 15.95 -14.41
N HIS A 160 -2.23 16.80 -13.98
CA HIS A 160 -3.53 16.97 -14.60
C HIS A 160 -3.75 18.42 -14.99
N PHE A 161 -4.03 18.68 -16.24
CA PHE A 161 -4.39 19.97 -16.80
C PHE A 161 -5.79 19.90 -17.35
N LEU A 162 -6.64 20.80 -16.91
CA LEU A 162 -8.02 20.91 -17.34
C LEU A 162 -8.30 22.37 -17.71
N ASP A 163 -8.82 22.60 -18.91
CA ASP A 163 -9.34 23.90 -19.30
C ASP A 163 -10.77 23.72 -19.84
N THR A 164 -11.64 24.59 -19.40
CA THR A 164 -13.05 24.55 -19.76
C THR A 164 -13.57 25.94 -20.05
N PHE A 165 -14.12 26.11 -21.23
CA PHE A 165 -14.79 27.32 -21.66
C PHE A 165 -16.29 27.09 -21.75
N SER A 166 -17.07 27.91 -21.05
CA SER A 166 -18.52 27.89 -21.04
C SER A 166 -19.06 29.22 -21.57
N PHE A 167 -20.03 29.16 -22.47
CA PHE A 167 -20.66 30.37 -22.99
C PHE A 167 -22.13 30.16 -23.35
N VAL A 168 -22.90 31.26 -23.30
CA VAL A 168 -24.31 31.31 -23.62
C VAL A 168 -24.50 32.25 -24.81
N ARG A 169 -25.21 31.78 -25.83
CA ARG A 169 -25.60 32.58 -26.99
C ARG A 169 -27.06 32.34 -27.35
N GLY A 170 -27.91 33.34 -27.14
CA GLY A 170 -29.35 33.21 -27.30
C GLY A 170 -29.89 32.15 -26.33
N ASN A 171 -30.60 31.14 -26.87
CA ASN A 171 -31.14 30.03 -26.06
C ASN A 171 -30.17 28.83 -25.93
N HIS A 172 -28.94 28.96 -26.40
CA HIS A 172 -27.96 27.87 -26.39
C HIS A 172 -26.93 28.10 -25.29
N SER A 173 -26.74 27.10 -24.43
CA SER A 173 -25.63 27.00 -23.49
C SER A 173 -24.63 25.97 -24.01
N MET A 174 -23.38 26.34 -24.17
CA MET A 174 -22.34 25.52 -24.75
C MET A 174 -21.15 25.47 -23.81
N LYS A 175 -20.52 24.28 -23.75
CA LYS A 175 -19.29 24.03 -22.97
C LYS A 175 -18.31 23.22 -23.81
N ALA A 176 -17.05 23.69 -23.89
CA ALA A 176 -15.96 22.98 -24.54
C ALA A 176 -14.75 22.99 -23.62
N GLY A 177 -13.89 22.00 -23.72
CA GLY A 177 -12.71 21.94 -22.87
C GLY A 177 -11.73 20.88 -23.28
N VAL A 178 -10.58 20.89 -22.63
CA VAL A 178 -9.47 19.94 -22.80
C VAL A 178 -9.07 19.39 -21.44
N ASP A 179 -8.93 18.07 -21.37
CA ASP A 179 -8.43 17.33 -20.18
C ASP A 179 -7.19 16.54 -20.59
N VAL A 180 -6.03 16.86 -19.99
CA VAL A 180 -4.75 16.20 -20.29
C VAL A 180 -4.13 15.70 -19.01
N ARG A 181 -3.72 14.42 -19.02
CA ARG A 181 -3.09 13.76 -17.87
C ARG A 181 -1.79 13.11 -18.28
N PHE A 182 -0.73 13.42 -17.53
CA PHE A 182 0.56 12.75 -17.63
C PHE A 182 0.78 11.90 -16.40
N ASN A 183 1.01 10.61 -16.61
CA ASN A 183 1.26 9.66 -15.55
C ASN A 183 2.74 9.27 -15.56
N ARG A 184 3.41 9.42 -14.43
CA ARG A 184 4.74 8.89 -14.19
C ARG A 184 4.69 7.89 -13.07
N ARG A 185 5.36 6.76 -13.23
CA ARG A 185 5.46 5.72 -12.20
C ARG A 185 6.83 5.10 -12.22
N ASP A 186 7.45 5.09 -11.05
CA ASP A 186 8.69 4.41 -10.77
C ASP A 186 8.40 3.30 -9.74
N ALA A 187 8.92 2.10 -9.97
CA ALA A 187 8.73 0.97 -9.07
C ALA A 187 10.03 0.20 -8.94
N GLU A 188 10.43 -0.06 -7.70
CA GLU A 188 11.56 -0.89 -7.33
C GLU A 188 11.04 -2.07 -6.51
N SER A 189 11.46 -3.28 -6.86
CA SER A 189 11.18 -4.50 -6.10
C SER A 189 12.49 -5.15 -5.73
N LYS A 190 12.69 -5.35 -4.43
CA LYS A 190 13.84 -6.10 -3.91
C LYS A 190 13.44 -7.56 -3.83
N VAL A 191 14.01 -8.38 -4.70
CA VAL A 191 13.79 -9.82 -4.69
C VAL A 191 14.69 -10.43 -3.62
N GLN A 192 14.09 -11.24 -2.75
CA GLN A 192 14.87 -12.07 -1.82
C GLN A 192 15.24 -13.39 -2.48
N GLU A 193 16.50 -13.77 -2.33
CA GLU A 193 16.95 -15.10 -2.73
C GLU A 193 16.41 -16.13 -1.74
N THR A 194 15.84 -17.21 -2.26
CA THR A 194 15.35 -18.35 -1.48
C THR A 194 16.28 -19.52 -1.70
N LEU A 195 16.83 -20.05 -0.63
CA LEU A 195 17.59 -21.30 -0.67
C LEU A 195 16.65 -22.45 -0.39
N THR A 196 16.55 -23.37 -1.34
CA THR A 196 15.73 -24.58 -1.19
C THR A 196 16.65 -25.77 -0.96
N PHE A 197 16.46 -26.45 0.14
CA PHE A 197 17.17 -27.68 0.47
C PHE A 197 16.25 -28.86 0.24
N PHE A 198 16.74 -29.82 -0.54
CA PHE A 198 16.07 -31.11 -0.74
C PHE A 198 16.80 -32.15 0.13
N GLY A 199 16.06 -32.84 0.98
CA GLY A 199 16.53 -33.93 1.81
C GLY A 199 16.00 -35.29 1.31
#